data_21a6213557aaac7da94e0d903d3f3434
#
_entry.id   21a6213557aaac7da94e0d903d3f3434
#
_cell.length_a   1.000
_cell.length_b   1.000
_cell.length_c   1.000
_cell.angle_alpha   90.00
_cell.angle_beta   90.00
_cell.angle_gamma   90.00
#
_symmetry.space_group_name_H-M   'P 1'
#
loop_
_entity.id
_entity.type
_entity.pdbx_description
1 polymer ?
#
loop_
_entity_poly.entity_id
_entity_poly.type
_entity_poly.pdbx_seq_one_letter_code
_entity_poly.pdbx_strand_id
1 'polypeptide(L)'
;MIEEKIKSLDITLPNPPTPAGSYIPAVKTGNLLFISGQIPMEDGKVLFTGKVSDDNLETAQKSARMCAINLLAQMKRELGNLDRVTRIVRLSGFVNSDPVSYTHLTLPTIYSV
;
A
#
# COMPACT_ATOMS: atom_id res chain seq x y z
N MET A 1 -19.57 2.81 4.09
CA MET A 1 -18.95 2.51 2.79
C MET A 1 -17.49 2.89 2.82
N ILE A 2 -16.70 2.33 1.95
CA ILE A 2 -15.23 2.51 1.95
C ILE A 2 -14.83 3.94 1.60
N GLU A 3 -15.46 4.54 0.59
CA GLU A 3 -15.13 5.91 0.18
C GLU A 3 -15.36 6.91 1.32
N GLU A 4 -16.45 6.74 2.04
CA GLU A 4 -16.75 7.61 3.20
C GLU A 4 -15.75 7.41 4.33
N LYS A 5 -15.35 6.17 4.56
CA LYS A 5 -14.37 5.85 5.60
C LYS A 5 -13.02 6.50 5.30
N ILE A 6 -12.59 6.47 4.05
CA ILE A 6 -11.36 7.10 3.63
C ILE A 6 -11.41 8.61 3.87
N LYS A 7 -12.51 9.25 3.53
CA LYS A 7 -12.69 10.67 3.81
C LYS A 7 -12.66 10.98 5.30
N SER A 8 -13.28 10.12 6.10
CA SER A 8 -13.31 10.31 7.56
C SER A 8 -11.93 10.18 8.20
N LEU A 9 -10.99 9.52 7.53
CA LEU A 9 -9.61 9.38 7.99
C LEU A 9 -8.68 10.45 7.44
N ASP A 10 -9.23 11.45 6.75
CA ASP A 10 -8.46 12.54 6.11
C ASP A 10 -7.45 12.01 5.10
N ILE A 11 -7.80 10.97 4.39
CA ILE A 11 -6.95 10.41 3.35
C ILE A 11 -7.42 10.91 1.99
N THR A 12 -6.52 11.56 1.26
CA THR A 12 -6.75 11.94 -0.12
C THR A 12 -5.94 11.02 -1.00
N LEU A 13 -6.62 10.30 -1.89
CA LEU A 13 -5.93 9.36 -2.76
C LEU A 13 -5.24 10.11 -3.90
N PRO A 14 -3.94 9.82 -4.12
CA PRO A 14 -3.21 10.43 -5.23
C PRO A 14 -3.59 9.78 -6.55
N ASN A 15 -3.07 10.33 -7.65
CA ASN A 15 -3.07 9.60 -8.91
C ASN A 15 -2.17 8.38 -8.75
N PRO A 16 -2.59 7.20 -9.24
CA PRO A 16 -1.77 6.01 -9.09
C PRO A 16 -0.40 6.18 -9.72
N PRO A 17 0.67 5.73 -9.06
CA PRO A 17 2.00 5.80 -9.64
C PRO A 17 2.12 4.97 -10.92
N THR A 18 2.95 5.44 -11.86
CA THR A 18 3.30 4.66 -13.02
C THR A 18 4.21 3.51 -12.58
N PRO A 19 4.01 2.29 -13.12
CA PRO A 19 4.88 1.17 -12.76
C PRO A 19 6.35 1.48 -13.04
N ALA A 20 7.22 1.08 -12.09
CA ALA A 20 8.66 1.29 -12.21
C ALA A 20 9.34 0.28 -13.13
N GLY A 21 8.59 -0.66 -13.69
CA GLY A 21 9.11 -1.68 -14.59
C GLY A 21 8.10 -2.03 -15.67
N SER A 22 8.42 -3.07 -16.45
CA SER A 22 7.57 -3.50 -17.56
C SER A 22 6.49 -4.46 -17.05
N TYR A 23 5.57 -3.97 -16.25
CA TYR A 23 4.48 -4.78 -15.75
C TYR A 23 3.19 -3.97 -15.69
N ILE A 24 2.07 -4.70 -15.64
CA ILE A 24 0.75 -4.10 -15.51
C ILE A 24 0.47 -3.89 -14.02
N PRO A 25 0.00 -2.70 -13.60
CA PRO A 25 -0.21 -2.43 -12.18
C PRO A 25 -1.33 -3.25 -11.53
N ALA A 26 -2.32 -3.69 -12.30
CA ALA A 26 -3.41 -4.48 -11.75
C ALA A 26 -4.04 -5.36 -12.80
N VAL A 27 -4.55 -6.52 -12.37
CA VAL A 27 -5.26 -7.46 -13.24
C VAL A 27 -6.52 -7.91 -12.53
N LYS A 28 -7.65 -7.81 -13.21
CA LYS A 28 -8.91 -8.29 -12.70
C LYS A 28 -9.26 -9.63 -13.33
N THR A 29 -9.55 -10.62 -12.50
CA THR A 29 -9.97 -11.95 -12.96
C THR A 29 -11.20 -12.36 -12.18
N GLY A 30 -12.34 -12.44 -12.87
CA GLY A 30 -13.62 -12.73 -12.21
C GLY A 30 -13.90 -11.69 -11.13
N ASN A 31 -14.03 -12.14 -9.89
CA ASN A 31 -14.28 -11.26 -8.75
C ASN A 31 -13.02 -10.93 -7.96
N LEU A 32 -11.85 -11.25 -8.51
CA LEU A 32 -10.58 -10.98 -7.85
C LEU A 32 -9.82 -9.87 -8.58
N LEU A 33 -9.17 -9.02 -7.79
CA LEU A 33 -8.29 -7.99 -8.30
C LEU A 33 -6.91 -8.21 -7.71
N PHE A 34 -5.93 -8.42 -8.60
CA PHE A 34 -4.53 -8.59 -8.23
C PHE A 34 -3.79 -7.30 -8.52
N ILE A 35 -3.08 -6.77 -7.53
CA ILE A 35 -2.34 -5.52 -7.68
C ILE A 35 -0.87 -5.79 -7.47
N SER A 36 -0.06 -5.26 -8.38
CA SER A 36 1.40 -5.35 -8.29
C SER A 36 1.92 -4.60 -7.08
N GLY A 37 3.13 -4.93 -6.66
CA GLY A 37 3.75 -4.28 -5.50
C GLY A 37 3.81 -2.77 -5.66
N GLN A 38 3.56 -2.08 -4.57
CA GLN A 38 3.64 -0.62 -4.51
C GLN A 38 4.81 -0.23 -3.62
N ILE A 39 5.45 0.87 -3.97
CA ILE A 39 6.55 1.45 -3.22
C ILE A 39 6.13 2.82 -2.69
N PRO A 40 6.86 3.39 -1.72
CA PRO A 40 6.47 4.68 -1.13
C PRO A 40 6.80 5.84 -2.06
N MET A 41 5.98 5.98 -3.09
CA MET A 41 6.20 6.94 -4.17
C MET A 41 5.13 8.01 -4.16
N GLU A 42 5.56 9.26 -4.32
CA GLU A 42 4.66 10.39 -4.42
C GLU A 42 5.21 11.35 -5.49
N ASP A 43 4.35 11.78 -6.40
CA ASP A 43 4.71 12.69 -7.50
C ASP A 43 5.92 12.21 -8.31
N GLY A 44 6.00 10.90 -8.55
CA GLY A 44 7.05 10.30 -9.35
C GLY A 44 8.38 10.09 -8.60
N LYS A 45 8.41 10.36 -7.30
CA LYS A 45 9.63 10.21 -6.49
C LYS A 45 9.43 9.20 -5.38
N VAL A 46 10.45 8.37 -5.15
CA VAL A 46 10.47 7.49 -3.98
C VAL A 46 10.92 8.33 -2.79
N LEU A 47 10.04 8.48 -1.79
CA LEU A 47 10.31 9.37 -0.66
C LEU A 47 11.16 8.74 0.42
N PHE A 48 11.06 7.43 0.60
CA PHE A 48 11.73 6.75 1.70
C PHE A 48 12.54 5.57 1.18
N THR A 49 13.80 5.53 1.52
CA THR A 49 14.71 4.45 1.14
C THR A 49 15.54 4.05 2.36
N GLY A 50 16.14 2.86 2.29
CA GLY A 50 17.02 2.37 3.34
C GLY A 50 16.39 1.25 4.16
N LYS A 51 17.19 0.72 5.09
CA LYS A 51 16.74 -0.34 5.98
C LYS A 51 16.04 0.23 7.19
N VAL A 52 15.01 -0.46 7.66
CA VAL A 52 14.30 -0.06 8.87
C VAL A 52 15.18 -0.33 10.08
N SER A 53 15.28 0.66 10.95
CA SER A 53 16.02 0.57 12.21
C SER A 53 15.24 1.33 13.27
N ASP A 54 15.70 1.25 14.53
CA ASP A 54 15.06 2.00 15.60
C ASP A 54 15.11 3.52 15.36
N ASP A 55 16.14 3.97 14.64
CA ASP A 55 16.33 5.41 14.37
C ASP A 55 15.34 5.94 13.33
N ASN A 56 14.82 5.10 12.47
CA ASN A 56 13.92 5.53 11.38
C ASN A 56 12.59 4.80 11.36
N LEU A 57 12.19 4.21 12.49
CA LEU A 57 10.97 3.43 12.57
C LEU A 57 9.74 4.25 12.18
N GLU A 58 9.65 5.48 12.66
CA GLU A 58 8.56 6.37 12.33
C GLU A 58 8.47 6.66 10.83
N THR A 59 9.62 6.90 10.21
CA THR A 59 9.71 7.10 8.76
C THR A 59 9.28 5.85 8.00
N ALA A 60 9.67 4.68 8.51
CA ALA A 60 9.28 3.41 7.92
C ALA A 60 7.76 3.20 7.99
N GLN A 61 7.13 3.60 9.09
CA GLN A 61 5.69 3.52 9.22
C GLN A 61 4.98 4.45 8.23
N LYS A 62 5.51 5.65 8.02
CA LYS A 62 4.97 6.56 7.01
C LYS A 62 5.13 5.98 5.61
N SER A 63 6.24 5.32 5.36
CA SER A 63 6.49 4.64 4.10
C SER A 63 5.47 3.54 3.84
N ALA A 64 5.19 2.71 4.84
CA ALA A 64 4.19 1.66 4.73
C ALA A 64 2.79 2.24 4.48
N ARG A 65 2.46 3.33 5.17
CA ARG A 65 1.20 4.02 4.96
C ARG A 65 1.07 4.52 3.52
N MET A 66 2.14 5.07 2.97
CA MET A 66 2.15 5.57 1.60
C MET A 66 1.97 4.44 0.60
N CYS A 67 2.59 3.28 0.83
CA CYS A 67 2.38 2.10 0.01
C CYS A 67 0.92 1.67 0.02
N ALA A 68 0.28 1.67 1.18
CA ALA A 68 -1.14 1.32 1.32
C ALA A 68 -2.03 2.31 0.58
N ILE A 69 -1.72 3.60 0.68
CA ILE A 69 -2.46 4.64 -0.03
C ILE A 69 -2.33 4.45 -1.54
N ASN A 70 -1.14 4.11 -2.02
CA ASN A 70 -0.92 3.83 -3.42
C ASN A 70 -1.69 2.59 -3.89
N LEU A 71 -1.80 1.57 -3.04
CA LEU A 71 -2.64 0.41 -3.33
C LEU A 71 -4.10 0.81 -3.49
N LEU A 72 -4.61 1.63 -2.59
CA LEU A 72 -5.99 2.12 -2.68
C LEU A 72 -6.21 2.94 -3.95
N ALA A 73 -5.23 3.75 -4.33
CA ALA A 73 -5.30 4.53 -5.56
C ALA A 73 -5.36 3.63 -6.80
N GLN A 74 -4.58 2.56 -6.83
CA GLN A 74 -4.61 1.60 -7.93
C GLN A 74 -5.95 0.87 -7.97
N MET A 75 -6.50 0.47 -6.82
CA MET A 75 -7.83 -0.15 -6.75
C MET A 75 -8.90 0.77 -7.31
N LYS A 76 -8.88 2.03 -6.91
CA LYS A 76 -9.86 3.00 -7.35
C LYS A 76 -9.78 3.23 -8.86
N ARG A 77 -8.57 3.29 -9.39
CA ARG A 77 -8.35 3.43 -10.82
C ARG A 77 -8.95 2.27 -11.60
N GLU A 78 -8.73 1.04 -11.11
CA GLU A 78 -9.22 -0.17 -11.78
C GLU A 78 -10.72 -0.34 -11.65
N LEU A 79 -11.27 -0.02 -10.48
CA LEU A 79 -12.68 -0.28 -10.17
C LEU A 79 -13.58 0.92 -10.36
N GLY A 80 -13.01 2.12 -10.41
CA GLY A 80 -13.78 3.36 -10.49
C GLY A 80 -14.31 3.84 -9.14
N ASN A 81 -14.65 2.92 -8.25
CA ASN A 81 -15.17 3.25 -6.93
C ASN A 81 -14.74 2.18 -5.94
N LEU A 82 -14.12 2.58 -4.83
CA LEU A 82 -13.66 1.64 -3.81
C LEU A 82 -14.80 0.95 -3.07
N ASP A 83 -16.02 1.46 -3.15
CA ASP A 83 -17.17 0.80 -2.54
C ASP A 83 -17.48 -0.56 -3.18
N ARG A 84 -16.88 -0.84 -4.33
CA ARG A 84 -16.98 -2.14 -4.97
C ARG A 84 -16.15 -3.24 -4.30
N VAL A 85 -15.21 -2.83 -3.43
CA VAL A 85 -14.38 -3.79 -2.69
C VAL A 85 -15.20 -4.34 -1.53
N THR A 86 -15.36 -5.65 -1.47
CA THR A 86 -16.09 -6.29 -0.39
C THR A 86 -15.14 -6.77 0.70
N ARG A 87 -13.93 -7.16 0.32
CA ARG A 87 -12.97 -7.65 1.30
C ARG A 87 -11.57 -7.73 0.69
N ILE A 88 -10.56 -7.59 1.56
CA ILE A 88 -9.17 -7.86 1.20
C ILE A 88 -8.92 -9.35 1.42
N VAL A 89 -8.54 -10.05 0.36
CA VAL A 89 -8.29 -11.48 0.44
C VAL A 89 -6.89 -11.77 0.97
N ARG A 90 -5.91 -11.00 0.50
CA ARG A 90 -4.52 -11.19 0.90
C ARG A 90 -3.76 -9.89 0.77
N LEU A 91 -2.91 -9.63 1.74
CA LEU A 91 -1.97 -8.51 1.70
C LEU A 91 -0.59 -9.02 2.06
N SER A 92 0.39 -8.73 1.22
CA SER A 92 1.78 -9.10 1.46
C SER A 92 2.62 -7.85 1.66
N GLY A 93 3.40 -7.84 2.73
CA GLY A 93 4.30 -6.72 3.01
C GLY A 93 5.74 -7.24 3.10
N PHE A 94 6.66 -6.50 2.50
CA PHE A 94 8.07 -6.83 2.51
C PHE A 94 8.81 -5.68 3.16
N VAL A 95 9.50 -5.97 4.25
CA VAL A 95 10.21 -4.95 5.03
C VAL A 95 11.67 -5.34 5.11
N ASN A 96 12.53 -4.46 4.62
CA ASN A 96 13.98 -4.64 4.74
C ASN A 96 14.44 -3.95 6.00
N SER A 97 14.68 -4.72 7.04
CA SER A 97 15.04 -4.17 8.36
C SER A 97 16.35 -4.77 8.86
N ASP A 98 16.99 -4.08 9.80
CA ASP A 98 18.12 -4.67 10.48
C ASP A 98 17.62 -5.67 11.55
N PRO A 99 18.50 -6.53 12.10
CA PRO A 99 18.07 -7.57 13.04
C PRO A 99 17.45 -7.04 14.33
N VAL A 100 17.82 -5.84 14.74
CA VAL A 100 17.32 -5.25 15.98
C VAL A 100 15.90 -4.72 15.77
N SER A 101 15.67 -4.01 14.67
CA SER A 101 14.35 -3.49 14.35
C SER A 101 13.33 -4.56 14.12
N TYR A 102 13.76 -5.71 13.62
CA TYR A 102 12.85 -6.81 13.34
C TYR A 102 12.08 -7.26 14.58
N THR A 103 12.70 -7.16 15.76
CA THR A 103 12.04 -7.54 17.01
C THR A 103 10.97 -6.55 17.45
N HIS A 104 11.02 -5.33 16.96
CA HIS A 104 10.08 -4.28 17.32
C HIS A 104 9.05 -4.00 16.25
N LEU A 105 9.29 -4.46 15.04
CA LEU A 105 8.39 -4.21 13.91
C LEU A 105 7.34 -5.30 13.84
N THR A 106 6.13 -4.96 14.23
CA THR A 106 5.02 -5.89 14.14
C THR A 106 4.17 -5.49 12.96
N LEU A 107 4.18 -6.30 11.95
CA LEU A 107 3.23 -6.12 10.85
C LEU A 107 1.92 -6.71 11.29
N PRO A 108 0.83 -5.98 11.14
CA PRO A 108 -0.48 -6.55 11.44
C PRO A 108 -0.69 -7.76 10.57
N THR A 109 -0.94 -8.85 11.19
CA THR A 109 -1.23 -10.05 10.45
C THR A 109 -2.64 -10.00 10.02
N ILE A 110 -2.90 -9.11 9.15
CA ILE A 110 -4.19 -9.04 8.68
C ILE A 110 -4.26 -9.57 7.36
N TYR A 111 -4.78 -10.62 7.26
CA TYR A 111 -4.96 -11.13 6.01
C TYR A 111 -6.37 -11.26 5.84
N SER A 112 -6.80 -11.31 4.89
CA SER A 112 -8.05 -11.77 4.47
C SER A 112 -9.04 -11.88 5.53
N VAL A 113 -9.80 -11.10 5.58
CA VAL A 113 -10.86 -11.27 6.49
C VAL A 113 -12.19 -11.54 5.83
#